data_d0bf282b0086309da59036a507bd8245
#
_entry.id   d0bf282b0086309da59036a507bd8245
#
_cell.length_a   1.000
_cell.length_b   1.000
_cell.length_c   1.000
_cell.angle_alpha   90.00
_cell.angle_beta   90.00
_cell.angle_gamma   90.00
#
_symmetry.space_group_name_H-M   'P 1'
#
loop_
_entity.id
_entity.type
_entity.pdbx_description
1 polymer ?
#
loop_
_entity_poly.entity_id
_entity_poly.type
_entity_poly.pdbx_seq_one_letter_code
_entity_poly.pdbx_strand_id
1 'polypeptide(L)'
;LIEINTPGMTVTKDGQNVLEGLKEFIYQIKGLNDIEKCIKSFLGVKDVVIVPGNVDENPETIKELGKAAANYVKNIIKDHDIIAITGGSTIKEVVEAFPKINNVSDILVIPARGGMGRKVESQANYLAASLANKLDGTYKLLHIPENVSLNVLEGLLKEKQIKEVIDNIHNADILIYGIGNAIHMAKKRGLSEEYISKLKRIGAVGEAY
;
A
#
# COMPACT_ATOMS: atom_id res chain seq x y z
N LEU A 1 -7.96 4.50 -32.06
CA LEU A 1 -7.28 4.21 -30.77
C LEU A 1 -7.28 5.38 -29.80
N ILE A 2 -7.33 6.61 -30.30
CA ILE A 2 -7.33 7.85 -29.53
C ILE A 2 -8.44 8.75 -30.10
N GLU A 3 -9.22 9.40 -29.24
CA GLU A 3 -10.16 10.46 -29.57
C GLU A 3 -9.62 11.80 -29.07
N ILE A 4 -9.77 12.84 -29.90
CA ILE A 4 -9.38 14.20 -29.54
C ILE A 4 -10.68 14.96 -29.21
N ASN A 5 -10.79 15.40 -27.97
CA ASN A 5 -11.94 16.15 -27.46
C ASN A 5 -11.49 17.53 -26.94
N THR A 6 -12.42 18.45 -26.75
CA THR A 6 -12.14 19.81 -26.26
C THR A 6 -11.26 19.85 -24.99
N PRO A 7 -11.39 18.92 -24.00
CA PRO A 7 -10.52 18.89 -22.83
C PRO A 7 -9.19 18.13 -23.04
N GLY A 8 -8.92 17.53 -24.22
CA GLY A 8 -7.70 16.78 -24.50
C GLY A 8 -7.89 15.50 -25.31
N MET A 9 -6.94 14.57 -25.17
CA MET A 9 -6.99 13.28 -25.85
C MET A 9 -7.37 12.18 -24.86
N THR A 10 -8.29 11.31 -25.31
CA THR A 10 -8.73 10.13 -24.56
C THR A 10 -8.51 8.86 -25.38
N VAL A 11 -8.20 7.76 -24.68
CA VAL A 11 -8.04 6.45 -25.32
C VAL A 11 -9.43 5.87 -25.60
N THR A 12 -9.69 5.42 -26.83
CA THR A 12 -10.93 4.73 -27.18
C THR A 12 -10.99 3.33 -26.57
N LYS A 13 -12.17 2.71 -26.60
CA LYS A 13 -12.34 1.32 -26.16
C LYS A 13 -11.43 0.35 -26.94
N ASP A 14 -11.27 0.54 -28.25
CA ASP A 14 -10.36 -0.24 -29.07
C ASP A 14 -8.91 0.04 -28.70
N GLY A 15 -8.56 1.28 -28.36
CA GLY A 15 -7.25 1.64 -27.84
C GLY A 15 -6.94 0.94 -26.50
N GLN A 16 -7.91 0.86 -25.62
CA GLN A 16 -7.80 0.12 -24.36
C GLN A 16 -7.56 -1.38 -24.59
N ASN A 17 -8.34 -1.99 -25.48
CA ASN A 17 -8.17 -3.42 -25.83
C ASN A 17 -6.76 -3.70 -26.38
N VAL A 18 -6.24 -2.82 -27.23
CA VAL A 18 -4.88 -2.95 -27.77
C VAL A 18 -3.82 -2.81 -26.66
N LEU A 19 -4.01 -1.86 -25.72
CA LEU A 19 -3.10 -1.69 -24.59
C LEU A 19 -3.08 -2.90 -23.67
N GLU A 20 -4.24 -3.49 -23.40
CA GLU A 20 -4.36 -4.72 -22.60
C GLU A 20 -3.68 -5.90 -23.29
N GLY A 21 -3.91 -6.09 -24.59
CA GLY A 21 -3.23 -7.14 -25.36
C GLY A 21 -1.71 -6.96 -25.41
N LEU A 22 -1.22 -5.72 -25.53
CA LEU A 22 0.21 -5.43 -25.48
C LEU A 22 0.82 -5.70 -24.11
N LYS A 23 0.12 -5.39 -23.04
CA LYS A 23 0.55 -5.69 -21.66
C LYS A 23 0.71 -7.21 -21.48
N GLU A 24 -0.30 -7.98 -21.90
CA GLU A 24 -0.27 -9.42 -21.82
C GLU A 24 0.87 -10.02 -22.65
N PHE A 25 1.09 -9.51 -23.85
CA PHE A 25 2.20 -9.92 -24.71
C PHE A 25 3.57 -9.65 -24.08
N ILE A 26 3.79 -8.47 -23.51
CA ILE A 26 5.02 -8.13 -22.77
C ILE A 26 5.20 -9.07 -21.58
N TYR A 27 4.12 -9.37 -20.88
CA TYR A 27 4.12 -10.27 -19.74
C TYR A 27 4.61 -11.67 -20.12
N GLN A 28 4.10 -12.20 -21.24
CA GLN A 28 4.49 -13.49 -21.78
C GLN A 28 5.94 -13.53 -22.26
N ILE A 29 6.36 -12.53 -23.05
CA ILE A 29 7.74 -12.46 -23.59
C ILE A 29 8.78 -12.38 -22.46
N LYS A 30 8.48 -11.63 -21.39
CA LYS A 30 9.37 -11.52 -20.23
C LYS A 30 9.34 -12.73 -19.31
N GLY A 31 8.51 -13.73 -19.59
CA GLY A 31 8.38 -14.94 -18.77
C GLY A 31 7.90 -14.64 -17.33
N LEU A 32 7.15 -13.54 -17.13
CA LEU A 32 6.76 -13.08 -15.80
C LEU A 32 5.88 -14.11 -15.08
N ASN A 33 5.03 -14.83 -15.79
CA ASN A 33 4.23 -15.92 -15.23
C ASN A 33 5.08 -17.00 -14.52
N ASP A 34 6.22 -17.36 -15.10
CA ASP A 34 7.08 -18.40 -14.51
C ASP A 34 7.88 -17.84 -13.33
N ILE A 35 8.26 -16.57 -13.39
CA ILE A 35 8.88 -15.86 -12.27
C ILE A 35 7.89 -15.75 -11.09
N GLU A 36 6.63 -15.41 -11.33
CA GLU A 36 5.58 -15.39 -10.31
C GLU A 36 5.40 -16.73 -9.63
N LYS A 37 5.31 -17.81 -10.42
CA LYS A 37 5.20 -19.18 -9.90
C LYS A 37 6.42 -19.56 -9.04
N CYS A 38 7.62 -19.19 -9.50
CA CYS A 38 8.86 -19.44 -8.77
C CYS A 38 8.86 -18.71 -7.43
N ILE A 39 8.56 -17.41 -7.41
CA ILE A 39 8.49 -16.58 -6.19
C ILE A 39 7.40 -17.10 -5.26
N LYS A 40 6.21 -17.39 -5.79
CA LYS A 40 5.08 -17.94 -5.04
C LYS A 40 5.47 -19.22 -4.30
N SER A 41 6.11 -20.16 -5.03
CA SER A 41 6.58 -21.42 -4.46
C SER A 41 7.68 -21.22 -3.42
N PHE A 42 8.65 -20.33 -3.71
CA PHE A 42 9.78 -20.08 -2.83
C PHE A 42 9.36 -19.41 -1.51
N LEU A 43 8.45 -18.43 -1.58
CA LEU A 43 7.98 -17.70 -0.40
C LEU A 43 6.81 -18.39 0.31
N GLY A 44 6.16 -19.38 -0.29
CA GLY A 44 4.96 -20.03 0.25
C GLY A 44 3.75 -19.09 0.36
N VAL A 45 3.70 -18.04 -0.47
CA VAL A 45 2.59 -17.07 -0.47
C VAL A 45 1.46 -17.54 -1.36
N LYS A 46 0.25 -17.03 -1.11
CA LYS A 46 -0.95 -17.42 -1.86
C LYS A 46 -0.90 -16.96 -3.31
N ASP A 47 -0.48 -15.72 -3.55
CA ASP A 47 -0.40 -15.12 -4.88
C ASP A 47 0.80 -14.18 -5.00
N VAL A 48 1.30 -14.04 -6.22
CA VAL A 48 2.33 -13.08 -6.62
C VAL A 48 1.85 -12.40 -7.89
N VAL A 49 1.94 -11.08 -7.95
CA VAL A 49 1.63 -10.28 -9.14
C VAL A 49 2.83 -9.39 -9.44
N ILE A 50 3.43 -9.57 -10.61
CA ILE A 50 4.57 -8.76 -11.06
C ILE A 50 4.08 -7.67 -12.00
N VAL A 51 4.40 -6.42 -11.69
CA VAL A 51 4.18 -5.30 -12.60
C VAL A 51 5.48 -5.04 -13.37
N PRO A 52 5.47 -5.11 -14.71
CA PRO A 52 6.66 -4.86 -15.51
C PRO A 52 7.16 -3.42 -15.37
N GLY A 53 8.45 -3.24 -15.09
CA GLY A 53 9.08 -1.93 -15.01
C GLY A 53 10.01 -1.80 -13.81
N ASN A 54 10.66 -0.66 -13.75
CA ASN A 54 11.52 -0.26 -12.64
C ASN A 54 11.12 1.15 -12.19
N VAL A 55 10.69 1.30 -10.95
CA VAL A 55 10.23 2.57 -10.38
C VAL A 55 11.34 3.63 -10.36
N ASP A 56 12.61 3.22 -10.21
CA ASP A 56 13.75 4.14 -10.20
C ASP A 56 14.04 4.72 -11.60
N GLU A 57 13.72 3.98 -12.65
CA GLU A 57 13.90 4.40 -14.04
C GLU A 57 12.65 5.09 -14.60
N ASN A 58 11.47 4.63 -14.20
CA ASN A 58 10.19 5.17 -14.65
C ASN A 58 9.22 5.33 -13.47
N PRO A 59 9.06 6.55 -12.95
CA PRO A 59 8.15 6.82 -11.82
C PRO A 59 6.68 6.44 -12.07
N GLU A 60 6.23 6.36 -13.33
CA GLU A 60 4.86 5.92 -13.65
C GLU A 60 4.61 4.44 -13.30
N THR A 61 5.67 3.64 -13.21
CA THR A 61 5.57 2.23 -12.81
C THR A 61 4.91 2.06 -11.42
N ILE A 62 5.09 3.03 -10.52
CA ILE A 62 4.46 2.98 -9.19
C ILE A 62 2.93 3.08 -9.28
N LYS A 63 2.39 3.82 -10.27
CA LYS A 63 0.95 3.92 -10.51
C LYS A 63 0.38 2.60 -11.03
N GLU A 64 1.10 1.94 -11.93
CA GLU A 64 0.69 0.61 -12.41
C GLU A 64 0.73 -0.43 -11.28
N LEU A 65 1.74 -0.36 -10.40
CA LEU A 65 1.80 -1.17 -9.19
C LEU A 65 0.60 -0.88 -8.27
N GLY A 66 0.26 0.40 -8.08
CA GLY A 66 -0.91 0.82 -7.32
C GLY A 66 -2.21 0.23 -7.88
N LYS A 67 -2.39 0.28 -9.21
CA LYS A 67 -3.56 -0.31 -9.89
C LYS A 67 -3.63 -1.81 -9.72
N ALA A 68 -2.53 -2.52 -9.89
CA ALA A 68 -2.48 -3.98 -9.74
C ALA A 68 -2.85 -4.38 -8.30
N ALA A 69 -2.26 -3.71 -7.30
CA ALA A 69 -2.56 -3.96 -5.90
C ALA A 69 -4.01 -3.61 -5.53
N ALA A 70 -4.53 -2.47 -6.00
CA ALA A 70 -5.92 -2.08 -5.76
C ALA A 70 -6.91 -3.11 -6.35
N ASN A 71 -6.67 -3.59 -7.57
CA ASN A 71 -7.49 -4.62 -8.19
C ASN A 71 -7.42 -5.95 -7.44
N TYR A 72 -6.24 -6.34 -6.96
CA TYR A 72 -6.08 -7.56 -6.17
C TYR A 72 -6.88 -7.45 -4.86
N VAL A 73 -6.68 -6.37 -4.10
CA VAL A 73 -7.38 -6.15 -2.81
C VAL A 73 -8.89 -6.08 -3.02
N LYS A 74 -9.37 -5.37 -4.06
CA LYS A 74 -10.79 -5.30 -4.42
C LYS A 74 -11.43 -6.69 -4.57
N ASN A 75 -10.70 -7.66 -5.11
CA ASN A 75 -11.23 -9.01 -5.37
C ASN A 75 -11.26 -9.91 -4.12
N ILE A 76 -10.59 -9.53 -3.05
CA ILE A 76 -10.53 -10.32 -1.80
C ILE A 76 -11.34 -9.72 -0.65
N ILE A 77 -11.69 -8.42 -0.72
CA ILE A 77 -12.51 -7.75 0.30
C ILE A 77 -13.89 -8.41 0.41
N LYS A 78 -14.36 -8.56 1.64
CA LYS A 78 -15.68 -9.09 1.98
C LYS A 78 -16.42 -8.13 2.90
N ASP A 79 -17.74 -8.33 3.05
CA ASP A 79 -18.54 -7.61 4.03
C ASP A 79 -17.95 -7.76 5.44
N HIS A 80 -17.99 -6.68 6.22
CA HIS A 80 -17.53 -6.59 7.60
C HIS A 80 -16.00 -6.70 7.79
N ASP A 81 -15.19 -6.71 6.70
CA ASP A 81 -13.73 -6.76 6.82
C ASP A 81 -13.18 -5.52 7.54
N ILE A 82 -12.17 -5.77 8.38
CA ILE A 82 -11.31 -4.74 8.96
C ILE A 82 -10.05 -4.65 8.12
N ILE A 83 -9.82 -3.50 7.49
CA ILE A 83 -8.66 -3.26 6.64
C ILE A 83 -7.68 -2.34 7.36
N ALA A 84 -6.53 -2.87 7.71
CA ALA A 84 -5.41 -2.09 8.24
C ALA A 84 -4.50 -1.63 7.10
N ILE A 85 -4.07 -0.36 7.13
CA ILE A 85 -3.25 0.21 6.06
C ILE A 85 -2.08 1.01 6.63
N THR A 86 -0.89 0.85 6.05
CA THR A 86 0.27 1.67 6.41
C THR A 86 0.33 2.94 5.58
N GLY A 87 1.27 3.83 5.90
CA GLY A 87 1.59 4.98 5.06
C GLY A 87 2.62 4.65 3.99
N GLY A 88 2.92 5.63 3.16
CA GLY A 88 3.97 5.58 2.15
C GLY A 88 3.49 5.92 0.73
N SER A 89 4.44 6.25 -0.15
CA SER A 89 4.14 6.67 -1.52
C SER A 89 3.48 5.56 -2.35
N THR A 90 3.95 4.33 -2.21
CA THR A 90 3.36 3.18 -2.92
C THR A 90 1.93 2.93 -2.46
N ILE A 91 1.68 2.98 -1.15
CA ILE A 91 0.34 2.78 -0.59
C ILE A 91 -0.61 3.91 -0.99
N LYS A 92 -0.10 5.14 -1.10
CA LYS A 92 -0.85 6.26 -1.67
C LYS A 92 -1.36 5.92 -3.08
N GLU A 93 -0.49 5.43 -3.97
CA GLU A 93 -0.90 5.05 -5.32
C GLU A 93 -1.93 3.90 -5.33
N VAL A 94 -1.81 2.94 -4.40
CA VAL A 94 -2.84 1.89 -4.23
C VAL A 94 -4.19 2.52 -3.89
N VAL A 95 -4.23 3.41 -2.90
CA VAL A 95 -5.47 4.09 -2.49
C VAL A 95 -6.00 4.97 -3.61
N GLU A 96 -5.16 5.72 -4.31
CA GLU A 96 -5.59 6.57 -5.45
C GLU A 96 -6.15 5.75 -6.60
N ALA A 97 -5.56 4.60 -6.91
CA ALA A 97 -6.03 3.70 -7.95
C ALA A 97 -7.30 2.91 -7.57
N PHE A 98 -7.65 2.86 -6.29
CA PHE A 98 -8.81 2.10 -5.84
C PHE A 98 -10.10 2.68 -6.44
N PRO A 99 -10.92 1.88 -7.12
CA PRO A 99 -12.21 2.35 -7.63
C PRO A 99 -13.18 2.59 -6.46
N LYS A 100 -14.18 3.44 -6.67
CA LYS A 100 -15.33 3.47 -5.77
C LYS A 100 -16.09 2.16 -5.93
N ILE A 101 -16.32 1.47 -4.83
CA ILE A 101 -17.13 0.24 -4.79
C ILE A 101 -18.21 0.36 -3.74
N ASN A 102 -19.35 -0.20 -4.03
CA ASN A 102 -20.55 -0.19 -3.19
C ASN A 102 -21.20 -1.58 -3.09
N ASN A 103 -20.45 -2.61 -3.43
CA ASN A 103 -20.89 -4.00 -3.40
C ASN A 103 -20.41 -4.77 -2.16
N VAL A 104 -19.82 -4.07 -1.20
CA VAL A 104 -19.44 -4.57 0.13
C VAL A 104 -19.99 -3.63 1.19
N SER A 105 -20.31 -4.14 2.37
CA SER A 105 -20.92 -3.38 3.46
C SER A 105 -20.11 -3.48 4.75
N ASP A 106 -20.26 -2.47 5.61
CA ASP A 106 -19.72 -2.41 6.97
C ASP A 106 -18.18 -2.56 7.04
N ILE A 107 -17.47 -2.04 6.03
CA ILE A 107 -16.01 -2.04 6.01
C ILE A 107 -15.48 -1.03 7.04
N LEU A 108 -14.53 -1.46 7.85
CA LEU A 108 -13.75 -0.58 8.73
C LEU A 108 -12.32 -0.46 8.22
N VAL A 109 -11.88 0.76 7.91
CA VAL A 109 -10.47 1.01 7.53
C VAL A 109 -9.74 1.72 8.66
N ILE A 110 -8.57 1.22 9.02
CA ILE A 110 -7.76 1.74 10.13
C ILE A 110 -6.29 1.90 9.72
N PRO A 111 -5.58 2.88 10.30
CA PRO A 111 -4.13 2.96 10.13
C PRO A 111 -3.44 1.86 10.94
N ALA A 112 -2.51 1.14 10.31
CA ALA A 112 -1.75 0.08 10.96
C ALA A 112 -0.57 0.61 11.79
N ARG A 113 -0.23 1.89 11.70
CA ARG A 113 0.83 2.54 12.49
C ARG A 113 0.52 4.00 12.74
N GLY A 114 1.18 4.57 13.75
CA GLY A 114 1.08 5.98 14.09
C GLY A 114 1.58 6.93 13.00
N GLY A 115 1.39 8.22 13.20
CA GLY A 115 1.77 9.25 12.23
C GLY A 115 3.27 9.33 11.99
N MET A 116 3.68 9.21 10.73
CA MET A 116 5.05 9.32 10.27
C MET A 116 5.16 10.29 9.10
N GLY A 117 6.13 11.18 9.17
CA GLY A 117 6.53 12.01 8.04
C GLY A 117 5.79 13.35 7.93
N ARG A 118 6.26 14.16 6.96
CA ARG A 118 5.83 15.54 6.77
C ARG A 118 4.71 15.70 5.73
N LYS A 119 4.52 14.72 4.86
CA LYS A 119 3.53 14.76 3.78
C LYS A 119 2.25 14.10 4.25
N VAL A 120 1.20 14.89 4.45
CA VAL A 120 -0.10 14.42 4.95
C VAL A 120 -0.71 13.36 4.05
N GLU A 121 -0.63 13.54 2.74
CA GLU A 121 -1.22 12.68 1.73
C GLU A 121 -0.62 11.26 1.65
N SER A 122 0.48 11.00 2.34
CA SER A 122 1.09 9.68 2.45
C SER A 122 1.07 9.11 3.87
N GLN A 123 0.38 9.76 4.80
CA GLN A 123 0.23 9.27 6.16
C GLN A 123 -0.87 8.21 6.26
N ALA A 124 -0.67 7.22 7.11
CA ALA A 124 -1.61 6.10 7.28
C ALA A 124 -3.03 6.58 7.65
N ASN A 125 -3.16 7.57 8.53
CA ASN A 125 -4.45 8.16 8.91
C ASN A 125 -5.20 8.76 7.70
N TYR A 126 -4.50 9.53 6.86
CA TYR A 126 -5.10 10.12 5.66
C TYR A 126 -5.50 9.04 4.65
N LEU A 127 -4.64 8.06 4.43
CA LEU A 127 -4.90 6.97 3.49
C LEU A 127 -6.03 6.06 3.96
N ALA A 128 -6.14 5.80 5.27
CA ALA A 128 -7.24 5.05 5.85
C ALA A 128 -8.60 5.75 5.60
N ALA A 129 -8.68 7.05 5.90
CA ALA A 129 -9.89 7.83 5.63
C ALA A 129 -10.23 7.89 4.12
N SER A 130 -9.21 8.06 3.27
CA SER A 130 -9.38 8.10 1.81
C SER A 130 -9.87 6.77 1.24
N LEU A 131 -9.32 5.65 1.73
CA LEU A 131 -9.75 4.31 1.30
C LEU A 131 -11.17 4.00 1.79
N ALA A 132 -11.50 4.31 3.03
CA ALA A 132 -12.85 4.15 3.58
C ALA A 132 -13.90 4.86 2.72
N ASN A 133 -13.64 6.11 2.32
CA ASN A 133 -14.54 6.87 1.44
C ASN A 133 -14.73 6.22 0.05
N LYS A 134 -13.74 5.47 -0.45
CA LYS A 134 -13.86 4.75 -1.72
C LYS A 134 -14.64 3.45 -1.60
N LEU A 135 -14.63 2.85 -0.40
CA LEU A 135 -15.31 1.60 -0.07
C LEU A 135 -16.72 1.81 0.52
N ASP A 136 -17.17 3.06 0.62
CA ASP A 136 -18.40 3.44 1.34
C ASP A 136 -18.44 2.87 2.77
N GLY A 137 -17.25 2.83 3.39
CA GLY A 137 -17.01 2.28 4.71
C GLY A 137 -16.76 3.34 5.78
N THR A 138 -16.43 2.90 6.96
CA THR A 138 -16.06 3.74 8.11
C THR A 138 -14.54 3.69 8.35
N TYR A 139 -14.03 4.65 9.13
CA TYR A 139 -12.63 4.64 9.54
C TYR A 139 -12.45 5.05 10.99
N LYS A 140 -11.34 4.63 11.59
CA LYS A 140 -10.82 5.15 12.86
C LYS A 140 -9.41 5.66 12.63
N LEU A 141 -8.97 6.60 13.45
CA LEU A 141 -7.65 7.22 13.34
C LEU A 141 -6.81 6.86 14.55
N LEU A 142 -5.51 6.66 14.34
CA LEU A 142 -4.53 6.39 15.40
C LEU A 142 -3.69 7.64 15.64
N HIS A 143 -3.98 8.36 16.72
CA HIS A 143 -3.28 9.58 17.10
C HIS A 143 -2.10 9.30 18.05
N ILE A 144 -1.18 8.43 17.62
CA ILE A 144 0.08 8.16 18.32
C ILE A 144 1.23 8.63 17.43
N PRO A 145 2.13 9.51 17.92
CA PRO A 145 3.35 9.83 17.20
C PRO A 145 4.26 8.60 17.07
N GLU A 146 5.04 8.50 15.98
CA GLU A 146 5.94 7.37 15.75
C GLU A 146 7.03 7.23 16.82
N ASN A 147 7.54 8.37 17.32
CA ASN A 147 8.63 8.41 18.28
C ASN A 147 8.10 8.88 19.64
N VAL A 148 7.61 7.97 20.45
CA VAL A 148 7.24 8.23 21.86
C VAL A 148 8.11 7.39 22.79
N SER A 149 8.39 7.91 23.98
CA SER A 149 9.05 7.12 25.01
C SER A 149 8.14 6.00 25.52
N LEU A 150 8.73 4.92 26.03
CA LEU A 150 7.97 3.77 26.55
C LEU A 150 6.94 4.17 27.59
N ASN A 151 7.31 5.06 28.53
CA ASN A 151 6.40 5.52 29.59
C ASN A 151 5.17 6.28 29.03
N VAL A 152 5.37 7.08 27.98
CA VAL A 152 4.27 7.79 27.30
C VAL A 152 3.41 6.78 26.53
N LEU A 153 4.01 5.82 25.84
CA LEU A 153 3.31 4.77 25.11
C LEU A 153 2.42 3.94 26.04
N GLU A 154 2.94 3.51 27.20
CA GLU A 154 2.15 2.77 28.20
C GLU A 154 0.94 3.55 28.71
N GLY A 155 1.08 4.88 28.84
CA GLY A 155 -0.04 5.76 29.16
C GLY A 155 -1.08 5.83 28.05
N LEU A 156 -0.62 6.03 26.82
CA LEU A 156 -1.50 6.13 25.64
C LEU A 156 -2.25 4.82 25.38
N LEU A 157 -1.63 3.66 25.58
CA LEU A 157 -2.29 2.35 25.41
C LEU A 157 -3.41 2.08 26.42
N LYS A 158 -3.50 2.85 27.52
CA LYS A 158 -4.61 2.77 28.48
C LYS A 158 -5.83 3.59 28.05
N GLU A 159 -5.63 4.53 27.12
CA GLU A 159 -6.73 5.34 26.59
C GLU A 159 -7.67 4.48 25.74
N LYS A 160 -8.98 4.51 26.06
CA LYS A 160 -10.00 3.67 25.43
C LYS A 160 -9.99 3.76 23.90
N GLN A 161 -9.88 4.96 23.35
CA GLN A 161 -9.90 5.17 21.90
C GLN A 161 -8.68 4.55 21.21
N ILE A 162 -7.50 4.68 21.82
CA ILE A 162 -6.24 4.14 21.29
C ILE A 162 -6.27 2.62 21.36
N LYS A 163 -6.67 2.07 22.52
CA LYS A 163 -6.82 0.64 22.71
C LYS A 163 -7.75 0.02 21.68
N GLU A 164 -8.89 0.64 21.44
CA GLU A 164 -9.88 0.17 20.45
C GLU A 164 -9.26 0.07 19.04
N VAL A 165 -8.46 1.06 18.61
CA VAL A 165 -7.78 1.01 17.30
C VAL A 165 -6.71 -0.08 17.28
N ILE A 166 -5.94 -0.24 18.34
CA ILE A 166 -4.92 -1.29 18.45
C ILE A 166 -5.57 -2.68 18.43
N ASP A 167 -6.68 -2.87 19.16
CA ASP A 167 -7.43 -4.12 19.13
C ASP A 167 -7.96 -4.43 17.73
N ASN A 168 -8.43 -3.43 16.99
CA ASN A 168 -8.84 -3.59 15.60
C ASN A 168 -7.65 -3.91 14.67
N ILE A 169 -6.45 -3.35 14.92
CA ILE A 169 -5.25 -3.71 14.14
C ILE A 169 -4.91 -5.19 14.30
N HIS A 170 -5.00 -5.72 15.52
CA HIS A 170 -4.76 -7.14 15.79
C HIS A 170 -5.82 -8.06 15.20
N ASN A 171 -7.04 -7.57 15.01
CA ASN A 171 -8.15 -8.32 14.42
C ASN A 171 -8.39 -7.97 12.93
N ALA A 172 -7.45 -7.30 12.28
CA ALA A 172 -7.60 -6.94 10.88
C ALA A 172 -7.60 -8.17 9.98
N ASP A 173 -8.58 -8.24 9.06
CA ASP A 173 -8.72 -9.30 8.07
C ASP A 173 -7.72 -9.10 6.91
N ILE A 174 -7.43 -7.83 6.59
CA ILE A 174 -6.50 -7.44 5.52
C ILE A 174 -5.53 -6.38 6.06
N LEU A 175 -4.23 -6.62 5.86
CA LEU A 175 -3.18 -5.63 6.11
C LEU A 175 -2.52 -5.24 4.78
N ILE A 176 -2.61 -3.95 4.43
CA ILE A 176 -1.95 -3.40 3.23
C ILE A 176 -0.72 -2.60 3.66
N TYR A 177 0.46 -3.08 3.26
CA TYR A 177 1.72 -2.43 3.61
C TYR A 177 2.73 -2.46 2.48
N GLY A 178 3.69 -1.55 2.52
CA GLY A 178 4.81 -1.50 1.60
C GLY A 178 6.09 -2.03 2.24
N ILE A 179 7.04 -2.47 1.40
CA ILE A 179 8.39 -2.81 1.82
C ILE A 179 9.31 -1.69 1.32
N GLY A 180 10.01 -1.03 2.24
CA GLY A 180 10.96 0.02 1.95
C GLY A 180 12.42 -0.47 2.01
N ASN A 181 13.34 0.24 1.36
CA ASN A 181 14.77 0.00 1.55
C ASN A 181 15.18 0.40 2.97
N ALA A 182 15.78 -0.52 3.73
CA ALA A 182 16.10 -0.32 5.15
C ALA A 182 16.97 0.92 5.42
N ILE A 183 17.99 1.15 4.61
CA ILE A 183 18.90 2.28 4.78
C ILE A 183 18.23 3.61 4.40
N HIS A 184 17.47 3.62 3.29
CA HIS A 184 16.72 4.79 2.88
C HIS A 184 15.69 5.20 3.95
N MET A 185 14.96 4.24 4.50
CA MET A 185 13.95 4.50 5.53
C MET A 185 14.58 4.97 6.84
N ALA A 186 15.71 4.39 7.25
CA ALA A 186 16.46 4.84 8.43
C ALA A 186 16.91 6.30 8.30
N LYS A 187 17.45 6.70 7.14
CA LYS A 187 17.82 8.09 6.84
C LYS A 187 16.60 9.02 6.85
N LYS A 188 15.50 8.61 6.22
CA LYS A 188 14.24 9.38 6.16
C LYS A 188 13.67 9.66 7.55
N ARG A 189 13.86 8.72 8.49
CA ARG A 189 13.45 8.89 9.91
C ARG A 189 14.46 9.67 10.74
N GLY A 190 15.61 10.02 10.19
CA GLY A 190 16.67 10.73 10.90
C GLY A 190 17.35 9.88 11.98
N LEU A 191 17.44 8.55 11.76
CA LEU A 191 18.17 7.68 12.66
C LEU A 191 19.67 7.97 12.60
N SER A 192 20.38 7.71 13.73
CA SER A 192 21.81 8.01 13.83
C SER A 192 22.65 7.21 12.84
N GLU A 193 23.79 7.77 12.43
CA GLU A 193 24.75 7.08 11.55
C GLU A 193 25.26 5.79 12.17
N GLU A 194 25.35 5.72 13.49
CA GLU A 194 25.69 4.49 14.20
C GLU A 194 24.65 3.39 13.97
N TYR A 195 23.37 3.74 14.08
CA TYR A 195 22.26 2.82 13.82
C TYR A 195 22.23 2.37 12.34
N ILE A 196 22.43 3.31 11.41
CA ILE A 196 22.53 3.01 9.97
C ILE A 196 23.70 2.06 9.68
N SER A 197 24.85 2.29 10.31
CA SER A 197 26.02 1.41 10.20
C SER A 197 25.75 0.01 10.76
N LYS A 198 24.98 -0.07 11.85
CA LYS A 198 24.53 -1.36 12.40
C LYS A 198 23.63 -2.11 11.43
N LEU A 199 22.65 -1.43 10.81
CA LEU A 199 21.78 -2.04 9.80
C LEU A 199 22.56 -2.59 8.61
N LYS A 200 23.55 -1.83 8.10
CA LYS A 200 24.44 -2.31 7.03
C LYS A 200 25.23 -3.55 7.45
N ARG A 201 25.78 -3.55 8.65
CA ARG A 201 26.61 -4.66 9.17
C ARG A 201 25.82 -5.95 9.32
N ILE A 202 24.57 -5.90 9.73
CA ILE A 202 23.69 -7.08 9.84
C ILE A 202 23.03 -7.46 8.51
N GLY A 203 23.32 -6.76 7.41
CA GLY A 203 22.78 -7.07 6.10
C GLY A 203 21.29 -6.73 5.92
N ALA A 204 20.77 -5.75 6.67
CA ALA A 204 19.39 -5.34 6.54
C ALA A 204 19.16 -4.69 5.15
N VAL A 205 18.32 -5.30 4.32
CA VAL A 205 18.02 -4.85 2.94
C VAL A 205 16.68 -4.18 2.83
N GLY A 206 15.70 -4.58 3.64
CA GLY A 206 14.34 -4.08 3.59
C GLY A 206 13.75 -3.84 4.97
N GLU A 207 12.71 -3.02 4.99
CA GLU A 207 11.86 -2.75 6.15
C GLU A 207 10.42 -2.98 5.73
N ALA A 208 9.74 -3.86 6.43
CA ALA A 208 8.30 -4.09 6.35
C ALA A 208 7.62 -3.66 7.65
N TYR A 209 6.30 -3.58 7.60
CA TYR A 209 5.48 -3.38 8.81
C TYR A 209 5.62 -4.56 9.76
#